data_ae10753d812ed70df87f78ed2e302827
#
_entry.id   ae10753d812ed70df87f78ed2e302827
#
_cell.length_a   1.000
_cell.length_b   1.000
_cell.length_c   1.000
_cell.angle_alpha   90.00
_cell.angle_beta   90.00
_cell.angle_gamma   90.00
#
_symmetry.space_group_name_H-M   'P 1'
#
loop_
_entity.id
_entity.type
_entity.pdbx_description
1 polymer ?
#
loop_
_entity_poly.entity_id
_entity_poly.type
_entity_poly.pdbx_seq_one_letter_code
_entity_poly.pdbx_strand_id
1 'polypeptide(L)'
;MNKYKIMIVDDEPDILELLEKSLAIEGFQNIIKIDNGLSAVSSCRTLQPDMIILDVMLPGIDGYEVCKQIRDFSHCPILFLSSKNDELDKILGLAVGGDDYVTKPFSPKEVAYRVKAQLRRTEYRQLPSKTQLIKVGALSIDPEGCHVTKDGKGIELTAREFEILHYMAQNIGRVICLLYTSDAAD
;
A
#
# COMPACT_ATOMS: atom_id res chain seq x y z
N MET A 1 -10.63 -3.53 -15.25
CA MET A 1 -10.13 -3.87 -13.90
C MET A 1 -9.70 -5.34 -13.78
N ASN A 2 -9.94 -6.15 -14.77
CA ASN A 2 -9.63 -7.59 -14.79
C ASN A 2 -8.13 -7.96 -14.83
N LYS A 3 -7.23 -6.97 -14.93
CA LYS A 3 -5.78 -7.20 -15.06
C LYS A 3 -5.05 -7.32 -13.71
N TYR A 4 -5.62 -6.77 -12.64
CA TYR A 4 -4.94 -6.71 -11.35
C TYR A 4 -5.10 -7.99 -10.55
N LYS A 5 -3.99 -8.44 -10.00
CA LYS A 5 -3.87 -9.58 -9.10
C LYS A 5 -3.88 -9.08 -7.65
N ILE A 6 -4.92 -9.39 -6.90
CA ILE A 6 -5.06 -8.95 -5.50
C ILE A 6 -4.89 -10.16 -4.61
N MET A 7 -3.95 -10.11 -3.68
CA MET A 7 -3.76 -11.13 -2.67
C MET A 7 -4.43 -10.70 -1.37
N ILE A 8 -5.24 -11.57 -0.80
CA ILE A 8 -5.89 -11.40 0.51
C ILE A 8 -5.27 -12.42 1.45
N VAL A 9 -4.79 -11.95 2.61
CA VAL A 9 -4.16 -12.78 3.64
C VAL A 9 -4.91 -12.57 4.95
N ASP A 10 -5.65 -13.58 5.40
CA ASP A 10 -6.42 -13.58 6.64
C ASP A 10 -6.68 -15.03 7.04
N ASP A 11 -6.52 -15.39 8.32
CA ASP A 11 -6.75 -16.77 8.78
C ASP A 11 -8.24 -17.10 8.97
N GLU A 12 -9.14 -16.12 8.89
CA GLU A 12 -10.57 -16.28 8.94
C GLU A 12 -11.16 -16.53 7.53
N PRO A 13 -11.65 -17.75 7.20
CA PRO A 13 -12.21 -18.05 5.87
C PRO A 13 -13.39 -17.15 5.49
N ASP A 14 -14.20 -16.75 6.48
CA ASP A 14 -15.35 -15.87 6.26
C ASP A 14 -14.92 -14.46 5.79
N ILE A 15 -13.81 -13.96 6.31
CA ILE A 15 -13.22 -12.67 5.88
C ILE A 15 -12.69 -12.78 4.45
N LEU A 16 -11.99 -13.87 4.13
CA LEU A 16 -11.49 -14.12 2.77
C LEU A 16 -12.63 -14.14 1.75
N GLU A 17 -13.74 -14.84 2.05
CA GLU A 17 -14.91 -14.88 1.16
C GLU A 17 -15.64 -13.54 1.06
N LEU A 18 -15.79 -12.84 2.18
CA LEU A 18 -16.43 -11.54 2.25
C LEU A 18 -15.72 -10.51 1.38
N LEU A 19 -14.40 -10.45 1.50
CA LEU A 19 -13.56 -9.54 0.72
C LEU A 19 -13.53 -9.94 -0.76
N GLU A 20 -13.40 -11.23 -1.08
CA GLU A 20 -13.48 -11.72 -2.46
C GLU A 20 -14.78 -11.27 -3.13
N LYS A 21 -15.94 -11.49 -2.50
CA LYS A 21 -17.25 -11.08 -3.02
C LYS A 21 -17.32 -9.56 -3.23
N SER A 22 -16.83 -8.79 -2.25
CA SER A 22 -16.85 -7.33 -2.33
C SER A 22 -15.97 -6.79 -3.46
N LEU A 23 -14.77 -7.34 -3.61
CA LEU A 23 -13.84 -6.98 -4.68
C LEU A 23 -14.38 -7.40 -6.05
N ALA A 24 -15.03 -8.56 -6.16
CA ALA A 24 -15.66 -9.02 -7.39
C ALA A 24 -16.78 -8.07 -7.87
N ILE A 25 -17.60 -7.55 -6.95
CA ILE A 25 -18.61 -6.52 -7.25
C ILE A 25 -17.98 -5.25 -7.84
N GLU A 26 -16.80 -4.86 -7.37
CA GLU A 26 -16.06 -3.70 -7.88
C GLU A 26 -15.24 -4.01 -9.16
N GLY A 27 -15.36 -5.24 -9.70
CA GLY A 27 -14.81 -5.65 -10.99
C GLY A 27 -13.41 -6.27 -10.91
N PHE A 28 -12.91 -6.64 -9.72
CA PHE A 28 -11.68 -7.41 -9.55
C PHE A 28 -11.99 -8.90 -9.57
N GLN A 29 -11.38 -9.64 -10.49
CA GLN A 29 -11.66 -11.08 -10.69
C GLN A 29 -10.46 -11.98 -10.39
N ASN A 30 -9.26 -11.43 -10.35
CA ASN A 30 -8.05 -12.21 -10.10
C ASN A 30 -7.63 -12.05 -8.62
N ILE A 31 -8.27 -12.82 -7.76
CA ILE A 31 -8.12 -12.75 -6.31
C ILE A 31 -7.44 -14.03 -5.81
N ILE A 32 -6.37 -13.86 -5.04
CA ILE A 32 -5.60 -14.92 -4.42
C ILE A 32 -5.91 -14.89 -2.92
N LYS A 33 -6.39 -15.99 -2.38
CA LYS A 33 -6.69 -16.14 -0.94
C LYS A 33 -5.61 -16.96 -0.28
N ILE A 34 -5.07 -16.46 0.81
CA ILE A 34 -4.03 -17.11 1.63
C ILE A 34 -4.47 -17.05 3.09
N ASP A 35 -4.39 -18.15 3.78
CA ASP A 35 -4.86 -18.33 5.16
C ASP A 35 -3.77 -18.27 6.22
N ASN A 36 -2.51 -18.04 5.83
CA ASN A 36 -1.38 -17.96 6.77
C ASN A 36 -0.23 -17.09 6.26
N GLY A 37 0.52 -16.49 7.20
CA GLY A 37 1.58 -15.53 6.89
C GLY A 37 2.78 -16.11 6.15
N LEU A 38 3.21 -17.33 6.46
CA LEU A 38 4.38 -17.95 5.82
C LEU A 38 4.10 -18.23 4.33
N SER A 39 2.92 -18.76 4.04
CA SER A 39 2.47 -18.97 2.66
C SER A 39 2.29 -17.65 1.90
N ALA A 40 1.92 -16.56 2.60
CA ALA A 40 1.77 -15.24 2.00
C ALA A 40 3.09 -14.72 1.41
N VAL A 41 4.21 -14.82 2.16
CA VAL A 41 5.54 -14.39 1.68
C VAL A 41 5.96 -15.17 0.45
N SER A 42 5.87 -16.51 0.48
CA SER A 42 6.25 -17.37 -0.65
C SER A 42 5.34 -17.15 -1.87
N SER A 43 4.03 -17.02 -1.66
CA SER A 43 3.04 -16.74 -2.71
C SER A 43 3.25 -15.37 -3.33
N CYS A 44 3.57 -14.35 -2.53
CA CYS A 44 3.88 -13.01 -3.03
C CYS A 44 5.08 -13.04 -3.98
N ARG A 45 6.14 -13.74 -3.62
CA ARG A 45 7.34 -13.88 -4.45
C ARG A 45 7.07 -14.57 -5.79
N THR A 46 6.23 -15.61 -5.77
CA THR A 46 5.93 -16.43 -6.96
C THR A 46 4.88 -15.78 -7.86
N LEU A 47 3.80 -15.27 -7.25
CA LEU A 47 2.64 -14.80 -7.98
C LEU A 47 2.69 -13.31 -8.33
N GLN A 48 3.55 -12.54 -7.64
CA GLN A 48 3.74 -11.10 -7.86
C GLN A 48 2.41 -10.35 -7.93
N PRO A 49 1.66 -10.25 -6.80
CA PRO A 49 0.41 -9.53 -6.77
C PRO A 49 0.62 -8.03 -7.00
N ASP A 50 -0.37 -7.37 -7.58
CA ASP A 50 -0.38 -5.92 -7.76
C ASP A 50 -0.79 -5.17 -6.50
N MET A 51 -1.43 -5.87 -5.55
CA MET A 51 -1.84 -5.36 -4.24
C MET A 51 -2.04 -6.49 -3.25
N ILE A 52 -1.78 -6.20 -1.97
CA ILE A 52 -2.00 -7.14 -0.86
C ILE A 52 -2.94 -6.50 0.16
N ILE A 53 -3.94 -7.27 0.60
CA ILE A 53 -4.73 -6.99 1.80
C ILE A 53 -4.23 -7.98 2.85
N LEU A 54 -3.77 -7.50 3.99
CA LEU A 54 -3.02 -8.29 4.96
C LEU A 54 -3.56 -8.09 6.38
N ASP A 55 -4.07 -9.16 6.97
CA ASP A 55 -4.39 -9.11 8.41
C ASP A 55 -3.11 -9.00 9.23
N VAL A 56 -3.16 -8.19 10.28
CA VAL A 56 -2.08 -8.05 11.26
C VAL A 56 -2.04 -9.25 12.20
N MET A 57 -3.21 -9.79 12.57
CA MET A 57 -3.33 -10.83 13.60
C MET A 57 -3.35 -12.23 12.99
N LEU A 58 -2.23 -12.64 12.39
CA LEU A 58 -2.09 -13.98 11.82
C LEU A 58 -1.43 -14.95 12.81
N PRO A 59 -1.80 -16.24 12.81
CA PRO A 59 -1.16 -17.24 13.64
C PRO A 59 0.27 -17.51 13.18
N GLY A 60 1.17 -17.65 14.15
CA GLY A 60 2.57 -18.01 13.94
C GLY A 60 3.49 -16.85 13.57
N ILE A 61 3.18 -16.09 12.53
CA ILE A 61 3.92 -14.89 12.11
C ILE A 61 2.92 -13.75 11.91
N ASP A 62 3.13 -12.61 12.58
CA ASP A 62 2.22 -11.48 12.46
C ASP A 62 2.34 -10.76 11.10
N GLY A 63 1.28 -10.01 10.73
CA GLY A 63 1.22 -9.32 9.45
C GLY A 63 2.30 -8.25 9.28
N TYR A 64 2.81 -7.66 10.35
CA TYR A 64 3.91 -6.68 10.25
C TYR A 64 5.21 -7.34 9.83
N GLU A 65 5.51 -8.51 10.39
CA GLU A 65 6.70 -9.28 9.97
C GLU A 65 6.54 -9.82 8.55
N VAL A 66 5.33 -10.26 8.15
CA VAL A 66 5.02 -10.62 6.75
C VAL A 66 5.29 -9.44 5.82
N CYS A 67 4.80 -8.25 6.16
CA CYS A 67 5.03 -7.04 5.38
C CYS A 67 6.52 -6.74 5.24
N LYS A 68 7.29 -6.78 6.34
CA LYS A 68 8.72 -6.53 6.33
C LYS A 68 9.45 -7.49 5.39
N GLN A 69 9.17 -8.80 5.46
CA GLN A 69 9.76 -9.78 4.56
C GLN A 69 9.37 -9.57 3.10
N ILE A 70 8.14 -9.13 2.82
CA ILE A 70 7.69 -8.79 1.47
C ILE A 70 8.44 -7.56 0.95
N ARG A 71 8.69 -6.56 1.78
CA ARG A 71 9.41 -5.33 1.40
C ARG A 71 10.86 -5.56 0.98
N ASP A 72 11.48 -6.69 1.37
CA ASP A 72 12.81 -7.07 0.90
C ASP A 72 12.86 -7.30 -0.63
N PHE A 73 11.71 -7.55 -1.28
CA PHE A 73 11.66 -7.88 -2.70
C PHE A 73 10.48 -7.29 -3.48
N SER A 74 9.53 -6.63 -2.84
CA SER A 74 8.34 -6.08 -3.49
C SER A 74 7.90 -4.75 -2.89
N HIS A 75 7.53 -3.80 -3.76
CA HIS A 75 6.93 -2.51 -3.41
C HIS A 75 5.44 -2.45 -3.76
N CYS A 76 4.78 -3.59 -3.98
CA CYS A 76 3.34 -3.60 -4.23
C CYS A 76 2.59 -3.00 -3.02
N PRO A 77 1.50 -2.24 -3.23
CA PRO A 77 0.74 -1.66 -2.15
C PRO A 77 0.23 -2.72 -1.17
N ILE A 78 0.37 -2.43 0.14
CA ILE A 78 -0.13 -3.29 1.24
C ILE A 78 -1.12 -2.49 2.07
N LEU A 79 -2.36 -2.99 2.14
CA LEU A 79 -3.43 -2.51 3.01
C LEU A 79 -3.54 -3.44 4.21
N PHE A 80 -3.27 -2.92 5.40
CA PHE A 80 -3.46 -3.69 6.62
C PHE A 80 -4.93 -3.73 7.05
N LEU A 81 -5.37 -4.92 7.51
CA LEU A 81 -6.59 -5.08 8.29
C LEU A 81 -6.20 -5.43 9.73
N SER A 82 -6.82 -4.83 10.73
CA SER A 82 -6.47 -5.13 12.11
C SER A 82 -7.59 -4.88 13.10
N SER A 83 -7.69 -5.73 14.10
CA SER A 83 -8.54 -5.53 15.27
C SER A 83 -7.93 -4.55 16.29
N LYS A 84 -6.68 -4.15 16.08
CA LYS A 84 -5.98 -3.19 16.92
C LYS A 84 -6.38 -1.77 16.56
N ASN A 85 -6.99 -1.07 17.51
CA ASN A 85 -7.48 0.31 17.34
C ASN A 85 -6.50 1.37 17.86
N ASP A 86 -5.35 0.96 18.38
CA ASP A 86 -4.40 1.89 18.97
C ASP A 86 -3.68 2.70 17.87
N GLU A 87 -3.52 4.00 18.06
CA GLU A 87 -2.79 4.87 17.14
C GLU A 87 -1.35 4.38 16.93
N LEU A 88 -0.73 3.81 17.96
CA LEU A 88 0.61 3.24 17.89
C LEU A 88 0.70 2.07 16.92
N ASP A 89 -0.32 1.21 16.87
CA ASP A 89 -0.36 0.08 15.94
C ASP A 89 -0.50 0.56 14.48
N LYS A 90 -1.27 1.62 14.24
CA LYS A 90 -1.39 2.25 12.91
C LYS A 90 -0.05 2.87 12.47
N ILE A 91 0.61 3.58 13.38
CA ILE A 91 1.94 4.17 13.13
C ILE A 91 2.96 3.06 12.83
N LEU A 92 2.94 1.98 13.61
CA LEU A 92 3.83 0.83 13.40
C LEU A 92 3.58 0.19 12.02
N GLY A 93 2.32 -0.06 11.65
CA GLY A 93 1.97 -0.63 10.35
C GLY A 93 2.50 0.21 9.17
N LEU A 94 2.39 1.53 9.27
CA LEU A 94 2.94 2.42 8.25
C LEU A 94 4.47 2.47 8.28
N ALA A 95 5.08 2.40 9.48
CA ALA A 95 6.54 2.42 9.63
C ALA A 95 7.23 1.17 9.08
N VAL A 96 6.57 0.00 9.13
CA VAL A 96 7.11 -1.25 8.53
C VAL A 96 6.87 -1.36 7.03
N GLY A 97 6.28 -0.32 6.41
CA GLY A 97 6.12 -0.23 4.95
C GLY A 97 4.72 -0.52 4.44
N GLY A 98 3.69 -0.51 5.28
CA GLY A 98 2.29 -0.51 4.85
C GLY A 98 1.91 0.82 4.18
N ASP A 99 1.01 0.76 3.22
CA ASP A 99 0.55 1.93 2.45
C ASP A 99 -0.78 2.48 2.97
N ASP A 100 -1.59 1.66 3.63
CA ASP A 100 -2.88 2.05 4.22
C ASP A 100 -3.27 1.09 5.35
N TYR A 101 -4.25 1.48 6.17
CA TYR A 101 -4.65 0.73 7.36
C TYR A 101 -6.16 0.84 7.58
N VAL A 102 -6.84 -0.28 7.82
CA VAL A 102 -8.26 -0.36 8.13
C VAL A 102 -8.49 -1.16 9.39
N THR A 103 -9.27 -0.63 10.31
CA THR A 103 -9.59 -1.31 11.57
C THR A 103 -10.81 -2.21 11.44
N LYS A 104 -10.75 -3.41 12.03
CA LYS A 104 -11.91 -4.30 12.22
C LYS A 104 -12.76 -3.78 13.42
N PRO A 105 -14.11 -3.71 13.32
CA PRO A 105 -14.93 -4.10 12.16
C PRO A 105 -14.89 -3.05 11.04
N PHE A 106 -14.85 -3.50 9.80
CA PHE A 106 -14.78 -2.65 8.62
C PHE A 106 -15.99 -2.87 7.68
N SER A 107 -16.23 -1.91 6.82
CA SER A 107 -17.12 -2.10 5.68
C SER A 107 -16.35 -2.76 4.52
N PRO A 108 -16.80 -3.92 4.00
CA PRO A 108 -16.14 -4.56 2.85
C PRO A 108 -16.06 -3.63 1.63
N LYS A 109 -17.06 -2.76 1.47
CA LYS A 109 -17.11 -1.75 0.43
C LYS A 109 -16.01 -0.68 0.61
N GLU A 110 -15.73 -0.28 1.86
CA GLU A 110 -14.63 0.64 2.17
C GLU A 110 -13.30 0.05 1.74
N VAL A 111 -13.02 -1.22 2.11
CA VAL A 111 -11.80 -1.92 1.73
C VAL A 111 -11.66 -1.95 0.20
N ALA A 112 -12.72 -2.31 -0.53
CA ALA A 112 -12.70 -2.35 -1.99
C ALA A 112 -12.41 -0.98 -2.62
N TYR A 113 -12.93 0.11 -2.07
CA TYR A 113 -12.62 1.47 -2.56
C TYR A 113 -11.18 1.89 -2.26
N ARG A 114 -10.63 1.51 -1.11
CA ARG A 114 -9.22 1.76 -0.77
C ARG A 114 -8.28 1.00 -1.70
N VAL A 115 -8.58 -0.27 -1.98
CA VAL A 115 -7.88 -1.08 -3.00
C VAL A 115 -7.89 -0.38 -4.36
N LYS A 116 -9.05 0.10 -4.80
CA LYS A 116 -9.21 0.82 -6.06
C LYS A 116 -8.38 2.10 -6.11
N ALA A 117 -8.33 2.84 -5.00
CA ALA A 117 -7.54 4.06 -4.89
C ALA A 117 -6.03 3.77 -4.98
N GLN A 118 -5.54 2.75 -4.28
CA GLN A 118 -4.12 2.36 -4.30
C GLN A 118 -3.69 1.88 -5.69
N LEU A 119 -4.48 1.01 -6.33
CA LEU A 119 -4.17 0.52 -7.68
C LEU A 119 -4.19 1.63 -8.73
N ARG A 120 -5.09 2.61 -8.60
CA ARG A 120 -5.10 3.79 -9.47
C ARG A 120 -3.80 4.59 -9.33
N ARG A 121 -3.27 4.78 -8.13
CA ARG A 121 -1.97 5.44 -7.92
C ARG A 121 -0.84 4.69 -8.63
N THR A 122 -0.88 3.36 -8.63
CA THR A 122 0.11 2.53 -9.35
C THR A 122 0.01 2.69 -10.87
N GLU A 123 -1.21 2.87 -11.44
CA GLU A 123 -1.40 3.15 -12.86
C GLU A 123 -0.80 4.50 -13.28
N TYR A 124 -1.02 5.54 -12.48
CA TYR A 124 -0.45 6.86 -12.75
C TYR A 124 1.08 6.84 -12.78
N ARG A 125 1.73 5.94 -12.01
CA ARG A 125 3.19 5.75 -12.05
C ARG A 125 3.71 5.24 -13.39
N GLN A 126 2.87 4.61 -14.21
CA GLN A 126 3.27 3.99 -15.49
C GLN A 126 2.99 4.88 -16.72
N LEU A 127 2.28 5.98 -16.54
CA LEU A 127 1.97 6.89 -17.63
C LEU A 127 3.08 7.95 -17.77
N PRO A 128 3.56 8.24 -19.04
CA PRO A 128 4.47 9.36 -19.24
C PRO A 128 3.73 10.66 -18.88
N SER A 129 4.19 11.34 -17.84
CA SER A 129 3.56 12.58 -17.41
C SER A 129 3.84 13.73 -18.36
N LYS A 130 2.84 14.58 -18.56
CA LYS A 130 2.97 15.89 -19.23
C LYS A 130 3.30 17.01 -18.25
N THR A 131 3.50 16.69 -16.96
CA THR A 131 3.61 17.67 -15.86
C THR A 131 5.03 18.13 -15.63
N GLN A 132 5.16 19.31 -15.02
CA GLN A 132 6.46 19.86 -14.62
C GLN A 132 7.12 18.96 -13.55
N LEU A 133 8.24 18.35 -13.93
CA LEU A 133 9.07 17.59 -13.01
C LEU A 133 9.61 18.50 -11.90
N ILE A 134 9.45 18.10 -10.65
CA ILE A 134 10.12 18.78 -9.52
C ILE A 134 11.56 18.27 -9.47
N LYS A 135 12.51 19.17 -9.72
CA LYS A 135 13.94 18.85 -9.67
C LYS A 135 14.56 19.31 -8.35
N VAL A 136 15.19 18.40 -7.63
CA VAL A 136 15.87 18.62 -6.36
C VAL A 136 17.25 17.97 -6.41
N GLY A 137 18.27 18.76 -6.73
CA GLY A 137 19.59 18.22 -6.96
C GLY A 137 19.61 17.20 -8.10
N ALA A 138 20.03 15.97 -7.80
CA ALA A 138 20.05 14.84 -8.75
C ALA A 138 18.69 14.15 -8.90
N LEU A 139 17.69 14.49 -8.06
CA LEU A 139 16.38 13.89 -8.11
C LEU A 139 15.46 14.61 -9.09
N SER A 140 14.69 13.84 -9.86
CA SER A 140 13.57 14.33 -10.65
C SER A 140 12.32 13.57 -10.21
N ILE A 141 11.34 14.31 -9.69
CA ILE A 141 10.09 13.78 -9.14
C ILE A 141 8.97 14.15 -10.09
N ASP A 142 8.23 13.17 -10.52
CA ASP A 142 7.01 13.31 -11.30
C ASP A 142 5.78 13.18 -10.39
N PRO A 143 5.09 14.27 -10.06
CA PRO A 143 3.96 14.23 -9.14
C PRO A 143 2.75 13.49 -9.69
N GLU A 144 2.50 13.57 -11.01
CA GLU A 144 1.36 12.89 -11.64
C GLU A 144 1.63 11.42 -11.87
N GLY A 145 2.82 11.08 -12.42
CA GLY A 145 3.23 9.71 -12.62
C GLY A 145 3.64 8.98 -11.33
N CYS A 146 3.72 9.68 -10.19
CA CYS A 146 4.25 9.15 -8.93
C CYS A 146 5.61 8.46 -9.12
N HIS A 147 6.47 9.03 -9.94
CA HIS A 147 7.76 8.46 -10.33
C HIS A 147 8.93 9.34 -9.89
N VAL A 148 10.00 8.69 -9.43
CA VAL A 148 11.23 9.36 -9.01
C VAL A 148 12.40 8.78 -9.77
N THR A 149 13.27 9.67 -10.26
CA THR A 149 14.56 9.26 -10.83
C THR A 149 15.70 10.01 -10.13
N LYS A 150 16.84 9.35 -10.00
CA LYS A 150 18.11 9.94 -9.59
C LYS A 150 19.11 9.73 -10.70
N ASP A 151 19.68 10.83 -11.21
CA ASP A 151 20.62 10.80 -12.36
C ASP A 151 20.05 10.01 -13.55
N GLY A 152 18.74 10.13 -13.80
CA GLY A 152 18.04 9.43 -14.88
C GLY A 152 17.71 7.96 -14.64
N LYS A 153 18.10 7.39 -13.49
CA LYS A 153 17.73 6.01 -13.09
C LYS A 153 16.51 6.05 -12.20
N GLY A 154 15.51 5.20 -12.50
CA GLY A 154 14.30 5.04 -11.71
C GLY A 154 14.61 4.58 -10.28
N ILE A 155 13.92 5.15 -9.31
CA ILE A 155 13.92 4.71 -7.91
C ILE A 155 12.54 4.17 -7.63
N GLU A 156 12.47 2.92 -7.17
CA GLU A 156 11.22 2.32 -6.72
C GLU A 156 10.95 2.74 -5.28
N LEU A 157 9.75 3.27 -5.05
CA LEU A 157 9.26 3.72 -3.76
C LEU A 157 7.87 3.15 -3.53
N THR A 158 7.52 2.88 -2.29
CA THR A 158 6.13 2.66 -1.89
C THR A 158 5.32 3.94 -2.09
N ALA A 159 3.99 3.84 -2.11
CA ALA A 159 3.12 5.01 -2.25
C ALA A 159 3.39 6.05 -1.15
N ARG A 160 3.62 5.57 0.09
CA ARG A 160 3.87 6.42 1.25
C ARG A 160 5.23 7.12 1.19
N GLU A 161 6.27 6.41 0.79
CA GLU A 161 7.61 7.01 0.62
C GLU A 161 7.59 8.09 -0.45
N PHE A 162 6.86 7.85 -1.55
CA PHE A 162 6.67 8.86 -2.59
C PHE A 162 5.94 10.10 -2.06
N GLU A 163 4.84 9.94 -1.32
CA GLU A 163 4.08 11.05 -0.74
C GLU A 163 4.97 11.91 0.17
N ILE A 164 5.75 11.27 1.04
CA ILE A 164 6.68 11.95 1.94
C ILE A 164 7.73 12.71 1.13
N LEU A 165 8.38 12.06 0.16
CA LEU A 165 9.40 12.68 -0.67
C LEU A 165 8.85 13.86 -1.48
N HIS A 166 7.66 13.70 -2.07
CA HIS A 166 6.98 14.75 -2.82
C HIS A 166 6.65 15.94 -1.94
N TYR A 167 6.10 15.71 -0.73
CA TYR A 167 5.82 16.77 0.23
C TYR A 167 7.08 17.51 0.66
N MET A 168 8.16 16.79 0.93
CA MET A 168 9.48 17.40 1.27
C MET A 168 10.01 18.23 0.11
N ALA A 169 9.89 17.75 -1.12
CA ALA A 169 10.35 18.43 -2.32
C ALA A 169 9.59 19.74 -2.61
N GLN A 170 8.29 19.78 -2.24
CA GLN A 170 7.49 21.01 -2.34
C GLN A 170 7.81 22.04 -1.25
N ASN A 171 8.43 21.62 -0.15
CA ASN A 171 8.73 22.45 1.02
C ASN A 171 10.23 22.60 1.29
N ILE A 172 11.05 22.64 0.25
CA ILE A 172 12.51 22.81 0.37
C ILE A 172 12.84 24.09 1.15
N GLY A 173 13.74 23.96 2.12
CA GLY A 173 14.19 25.08 2.97
C GLY A 173 13.25 25.39 4.13
N ARG A 174 12.20 24.61 4.35
CA ARG A 174 11.32 24.72 5.51
C ARG A 174 11.54 23.56 6.46
N VAL A 175 11.42 23.82 7.76
CA VAL A 175 11.38 22.75 8.77
C VAL A 175 9.99 22.09 8.71
N ILE A 176 9.94 20.79 8.47
CA ILE A 176 8.70 20.01 8.40
C ILE A 176 8.58 19.22 9.69
N CYS A 177 7.49 19.43 10.43
CA CYS A 177 7.14 18.62 11.60
C CYS A 177 6.08 17.57 11.20
N LEU A 178 6.42 16.30 11.31
CA LEU A 178 5.53 15.19 10.97
C LEU A 178 4.36 15.01 11.96
N LEU A 179 4.41 15.69 13.12
CA LEU A 179 3.37 15.60 14.16
C LEU A 179 2.08 16.37 13.83
N TYR A 180 2.06 17.22 12.79
CA TYR A 180 0.91 18.08 12.47
C TYR A 180 0.08 17.63 11.26
N THR A 181 0.24 16.41 10.77
CA THR A 181 -0.52 15.94 9.59
C THR A 181 -1.85 15.26 9.93
N SER A 182 -2.28 15.20 11.20
CA SER A 182 -3.50 14.49 11.60
C SER A 182 -4.71 15.38 11.91
N ASP A 183 -4.56 16.72 12.00
CA ASP A 183 -5.64 17.61 12.41
C ASP A 183 -5.95 18.71 11.39
N ALA A 184 -6.34 18.32 10.17
CA ALA A 184 -6.95 19.25 9.22
C ALA A 184 -8.13 18.56 8.51
N ALA A 185 -9.15 18.20 9.30
CA ALA A 185 -10.47 17.84 8.83
C ALA A 185 -11.49 18.26 9.90
N ASP A 186 -11.82 19.55 9.93
CA ASP A 186 -13.10 20.09 10.35
C ASP A 186 -13.90 20.49 9.12
#